data_3db94d739e7353ca54b749e32d55e606
#
_entry.id   3db94d739e7353ca54b749e32d55e606
#
_cell.length_a   1.000
_cell.length_b   1.000
_cell.length_c   1.000
_cell.angle_alpha   90.00
_cell.angle_beta   90.00
_cell.angle_gamma   90.00
#
_symmetry.space_group_name_H-M   'P 1'
#
loop_
_entity.id
_entity.type
_entity.pdbx_description
1 polymer ?
#
loop_
_entity_poly.entity_id
_entity_poly.type
_entity_poly.pdbx_seq_one_letter_code
_entity_poly.pdbx_strand_id
1 'polypeptide(L)'
;MTTATDTTKTAEEKRSATHPFVQGVHGVRYQVKDVARSVAFYTTHLGFTLEHQQLPAFASVSLDDAQLLLSGPQASGSRPMPNGQQQQPGGWNRVVLRVADLPAFIEALKKAGLRFRNDMETGPGGKQIQIEDPDGNPIELFEPAR
;
A
#
# COMPACT_ATOMS: atom_id res chain seq x y z
N MET A 1 -6.90 0.90 34.86
CA MET A 1 -6.13 0.80 33.67
C MET A 1 -7.01 0.45 32.49
N THR A 2 -6.63 0.80 31.37
CA THR A 2 -7.55 0.79 30.27
C THR A 2 -7.12 -0.12 29.14
N THR A 3 -8.09 -0.46 28.30
CA THR A 3 -7.87 -1.27 27.13
C THR A 3 -6.86 -0.64 26.17
N ALA A 4 -6.92 0.68 25.99
CA ALA A 4 -6.02 1.39 25.09
C ALA A 4 -4.55 1.23 25.53
N THR A 5 -4.28 1.34 26.82
CA THR A 5 -2.93 1.15 27.36
C THR A 5 -2.47 -0.29 27.13
N ASP A 6 -3.36 -1.23 27.35
CA ASP A 6 -3.02 -2.64 27.17
C ASP A 6 -2.70 -2.94 25.71
N THR A 7 -3.44 -2.36 24.77
CA THR A 7 -3.19 -2.56 23.35
C THR A 7 -1.82 -2.02 22.93
N THR A 8 -1.48 -0.81 23.38
CA THR A 8 -0.19 -0.21 23.08
C THR A 8 0.94 -1.05 23.66
N LYS A 9 0.79 -1.46 24.90
CA LYS A 9 1.77 -2.29 25.57
C LYS A 9 1.97 -3.61 24.84
N THR A 10 0.88 -4.21 24.37
CA THR A 10 0.96 -5.48 23.66
C THR A 10 1.80 -5.35 22.38
N ALA A 11 1.62 -4.27 21.64
CA ALA A 11 2.39 -4.04 20.43
C ALA A 11 3.88 -3.87 20.76
N GLU A 12 4.19 -3.12 21.80
CA GLU A 12 5.56 -2.93 22.26
C GLU A 12 6.19 -4.24 22.71
N GLU A 13 5.44 -5.01 23.49
CA GLU A 13 5.93 -6.29 24.00
C GLU A 13 6.19 -7.27 22.87
N LYS A 14 5.33 -7.29 21.85
CA LYS A 14 5.54 -8.15 20.68
C LYS A 14 6.84 -7.80 19.98
N ARG A 15 7.10 -6.52 19.76
CA ARG A 15 8.35 -6.11 19.11
C ARG A 15 9.56 -6.52 19.91
N SER A 16 9.53 -6.27 21.22
CA SER A 16 10.68 -6.59 22.06
C SER A 16 10.86 -8.09 22.27
N ALA A 17 9.78 -8.87 22.15
CA ALA A 17 9.82 -10.31 22.44
C ALA A 17 10.13 -11.15 21.20
N THR A 18 10.01 -10.62 19.97
CA THR A 18 9.98 -11.46 18.80
C THR A 18 11.34 -11.81 18.25
N HIS A 19 12.21 -10.84 18.00
CA HIS A 19 13.43 -11.14 17.26
C HIS A 19 14.55 -10.21 17.70
N PRO A 20 15.80 -10.72 17.80
CA PRO A 20 16.92 -9.87 18.21
C PRO A 20 17.28 -8.79 17.18
N PHE A 21 16.94 -8.98 15.91
CA PHE A 21 17.31 -8.04 14.85
C PHE A 21 16.11 -7.43 14.13
N VAL A 22 15.07 -8.20 13.81
CA VAL A 22 13.90 -7.68 13.13
C VAL A 22 12.99 -6.95 14.11
N GLN A 23 12.72 -5.68 13.88
CA GLN A 23 11.98 -4.84 14.81
C GLN A 23 10.54 -4.59 14.39
N GLY A 24 10.21 -4.79 13.11
CA GLY A 24 8.85 -4.58 12.61
C GLY A 24 8.85 -4.35 11.12
N VAL A 25 7.66 -4.05 10.59
CA VAL A 25 7.51 -3.72 9.18
C VAL A 25 7.67 -2.21 9.05
N HIS A 26 8.64 -1.79 8.26
CA HIS A 26 8.88 -0.36 8.00
C HIS A 26 7.88 0.18 6.97
N GLY A 27 7.61 -0.59 5.95
CA GLY A 27 6.69 -0.20 4.89
C GLY A 27 6.71 -1.18 3.74
N VAL A 28 5.91 -0.88 2.73
CA VAL A 28 5.86 -1.66 1.49
C VAL A 28 6.38 -0.77 0.36
N ARG A 29 7.33 -1.29 -0.42
CA ARG A 29 7.92 -0.52 -1.51
C ARG A 29 7.24 -0.86 -2.83
N TYR A 30 6.80 0.20 -3.51
CA TYR A 30 6.24 0.09 -4.85
C TYR A 30 7.16 0.82 -5.83
N GLN A 31 7.53 0.15 -6.89
CA GLN A 31 8.29 0.77 -7.97
C GLN A 31 7.34 1.59 -8.82
N VAL A 32 7.68 2.84 -9.08
CA VAL A 32 6.84 3.74 -9.87
C VAL A 32 7.71 4.51 -10.85
N LYS A 33 7.13 4.94 -11.97
CA LYS A 33 7.87 5.66 -12.99
C LYS A 33 7.86 7.17 -12.76
N ASP A 34 6.79 7.68 -12.16
CA ASP A 34 6.60 9.11 -11.91
C ASP A 34 6.08 9.27 -10.48
N VAL A 35 6.96 9.66 -9.59
CA VAL A 35 6.64 9.73 -8.16
C VAL A 35 5.53 10.74 -7.88
N ALA A 36 5.57 11.92 -8.51
CA ALA A 36 4.54 12.92 -8.28
C ALA A 36 3.16 12.43 -8.69
N ARG A 37 3.08 11.73 -9.83
CA ARG A 37 1.83 11.13 -10.30
C ARG A 37 1.33 10.07 -9.33
N SER A 38 2.23 9.26 -8.79
CA SER A 38 1.86 8.22 -7.83
C SER A 38 1.36 8.82 -6.52
N VAL A 39 2.03 9.85 -6.02
CA VAL A 39 1.56 10.56 -4.81
C VAL A 39 0.14 11.06 -5.04
N ALA A 40 -0.13 11.69 -6.19
CA ALA A 40 -1.47 12.19 -6.49
C ALA A 40 -2.50 11.07 -6.50
N PHE A 41 -2.15 9.92 -7.07
CA PHE A 41 -3.06 8.77 -7.14
C PHE A 41 -3.42 8.27 -5.73
N TYR A 42 -2.41 7.99 -4.91
CA TYR A 42 -2.66 7.41 -3.59
C TYR A 42 -3.35 8.39 -2.64
N THR A 43 -3.03 9.67 -2.72
CA THR A 43 -3.67 10.65 -1.85
C THR A 43 -5.07 11.00 -2.31
N THR A 44 -5.30 11.11 -3.61
CA THR A 44 -6.60 11.51 -4.15
C THR A 44 -7.62 10.39 -4.07
N HIS A 45 -7.23 9.18 -4.46
CA HIS A 45 -8.19 8.09 -4.63
C HIS A 45 -8.28 7.14 -3.44
N LEU A 46 -7.21 6.98 -2.67
CA LEU A 46 -7.14 5.94 -1.65
C LEU A 46 -6.96 6.48 -0.23
N GLY A 47 -6.98 7.79 -0.05
CA GLY A 47 -6.98 8.38 1.29
C GLY A 47 -5.63 8.38 2.00
N PHE A 48 -4.53 8.13 1.30
CA PHE A 48 -3.21 8.21 1.89
C PHE A 48 -2.83 9.66 2.15
N THR A 49 -1.94 9.86 3.11
CA THR A 49 -1.35 11.16 3.43
C THR A 49 0.10 11.19 2.99
N LEU A 50 0.50 12.25 2.32
CA LEU A 50 1.92 12.44 1.96
C LEU A 50 2.71 12.74 3.22
N GLU A 51 3.73 11.92 3.51
CA GLU A 51 4.59 12.12 4.67
C GLU A 51 5.90 12.79 4.32
N HIS A 52 6.53 12.35 3.23
CA HIS A 52 7.83 12.87 2.82
C HIS A 52 7.99 12.70 1.33
N GLN A 53 8.69 13.66 0.69
CA GLN A 53 9.03 13.48 -0.71
C GLN A 53 10.33 14.19 -1.05
N GLN A 54 11.06 13.60 -1.97
CA GLN A 54 12.22 14.21 -2.62
C GLN A 54 12.08 13.91 -4.11
N LEU A 55 11.35 14.78 -4.79
CA LEU A 55 11.10 14.60 -6.22
C LEU A 55 12.35 14.86 -7.03
N PRO A 56 12.56 14.14 -8.12
CA PRO A 56 11.67 13.12 -8.69
C PRO A 56 11.90 11.70 -8.18
N ALA A 57 12.77 11.51 -7.18
CA ALA A 57 13.25 10.17 -6.84
C ALA A 57 12.31 9.36 -5.95
N PHE A 58 11.69 10.00 -4.95
CA PHE A 58 11.09 9.23 -3.87
C PHE A 58 9.96 9.99 -3.17
N ALA A 59 8.99 9.23 -2.65
CA ALA A 59 8.02 9.75 -1.68
C ALA A 59 7.55 8.63 -0.77
N SER A 60 7.09 8.99 0.43
CA SER A 60 6.38 8.06 1.30
C SER A 60 5.00 8.63 1.58
N VAL A 61 4.02 7.73 1.54
CA VAL A 61 2.63 8.04 1.86
C VAL A 61 2.15 7.07 2.91
N SER A 62 1.28 7.51 3.79
CA SER A 62 0.83 6.68 4.91
C SER A 62 -0.69 6.60 4.97
N LEU A 63 -1.16 5.49 5.52
CA LEU A 63 -2.56 5.28 5.83
C LEU A 63 -2.58 4.50 7.13
N ASP A 64 -3.16 5.10 8.18
CA ASP A 64 -3.12 4.52 9.52
C ASP A 64 -1.66 4.26 9.91
N ASP A 65 -1.31 3.07 10.37
CA ASP A 65 0.05 2.74 10.78
C ASP A 65 0.93 2.23 9.64
N ALA A 66 0.40 2.12 8.44
CA ALA A 66 1.14 1.58 7.31
C ALA A 66 1.67 2.69 6.41
N GLN A 67 2.81 2.45 5.78
CA GLN A 67 3.30 3.38 4.78
C GLN A 67 3.73 2.64 3.52
N LEU A 68 3.57 3.35 2.39
CA LEU A 68 4.10 2.91 1.11
C LEU A 68 5.29 3.79 0.75
N LEU A 69 6.33 3.13 0.26
CA LEU A 69 7.54 3.79 -0.20
C LEU A 69 7.47 3.81 -1.73
N LEU A 70 7.22 4.98 -2.29
CA LEU A 70 7.06 5.14 -3.74
C LEU A 70 8.43 5.47 -4.32
N SER A 71 9.05 4.50 -4.97
CA SER A 71 10.42 4.58 -5.44
C SER A 71 10.45 4.78 -6.95
N GLY A 72 10.87 5.97 -7.38
CA GLY A 72 11.06 6.28 -8.78
C GLY A 72 12.38 5.73 -9.30
N PRO A 73 12.65 5.90 -10.61
CA PRO A 73 13.84 5.30 -11.22
C PRO A 73 15.16 5.75 -10.61
N GLN A 74 15.19 6.92 -9.98
CA GLN A 74 16.42 7.50 -9.40
C GLN A 74 16.59 7.17 -7.93
N ALA A 75 15.63 6.48 -7.31
CA ALA A 75 15.71 6.17 -5.89
C ALA A 75 16.70 5.04 -5.62
N SER A 76 17.28 5.05 -4.42
CA SER A 76 18.18 3.97 -4.01
C SER A 76 17.44 2.62 -3.99
N GLY A 77 16.15 2.62 -3.69
CA GLY A 77 15.33 1.41 -3.68
C GLY A 77 14.97 0.88 -5.07
N SER A 78 15.43 1.55 -6.14
CA SER A 78 15.13 1.15 -7.51
C SER A 78 16.37 0.76 -8.29
N ARG A 79 17.52 0.66 -7.63
CA ARG A 79 18.77 0.35 -8.32
C ARG A 79 18.74 -1.05 -8.92
N PRO A 80 19.43 -1.25 -10.07
CA PRO A 80 19.50 -2.56 -10.66
C PRO A 80 20.16 -3.57 -9.73
N MET A 81 19.81 -4.83 -9.92
CA MET A 81 20.48 -5.93 -9.21
C MET A 81 21.90 -6.13 -9.74
N PRO A 82 22.76 -6.82 -8.97
CA PRO A 82 24.13 -7.09 -9.43
C PRO A 82 24.20 -7.76 -10.79
N ASN A 83 23.19 -8.55 -11.16
CA ASN A 83 23.15 -9.22 -12.46
C ASN A 83 22.55 -8.34 -13.57
N GLY A 84 22.27 -7.08 -13.28
CA GLY A 84 21.72 -6.14 -14.26
C GLY A 84 20.22 -6.10 -14.36
N GLN A 85 19.51 -6.96 -13.64
CA GLN A 85 18.04 -6.91 -13.67
C GLN A 85 17.52 -5.61 -13.09
N GLN A 86 16.56 -5.01 -13.80
CA GLN A 86 15.90 -3.78 -13.34
C GLN A 86 14.71 -4.14 -12.45
N GLN A 87 14.50 -3.37 -11.41
CA GLN A 87 13.30 -3.50 -10.60
C GLN A 87 12.13 -2.87 -11.36
N GLN A 88 11.06 -3.62 -11.54
CA GLN A 88 9.92 -3.19 -12.36
C GLN A 88 8.67 -3.07 -11.52
N PRO A 89 7.76 -2.12 -11.88
CA PRO A 89 6.41 -2.09 -11.29
C PRO A 89 5.61 -3.32 -11.68
N GLY A 90 4.50 -3.54 -10.98
CA GLY A 90 3.58 -4.62 -11.30
C GLY A 90 3.70 -5.79 -10.34
N GLY A 91 3.44 -6.97 -10.83
CA GLY A 91 3.47 -8.18 -10.01
C GLY A 91 2.14 -8.50 -9.37
N TRP A 92 2.17 -9.37 -8.35
CA TRP A 92 0.96 -9.85 -7.69
C TRP A 92 0.93 -9.54 -6.19
N ASN A 93 2.08 -9.34 -5.57
CA ASN A 93 2.13 -8.93 -4.16
C ASN A 93 1.59 -7.53 -4.04
N ARG A 94 0.76 -7.29 -3.01
CA ARG A 94 0.04 -6.04 -2.94
C ARG A 94 -0.35 -5.68 -1.53
N VAL A 95 -0.53 -4.38 -1.31
CA VAL A 95 -1.13 -3.91 -0.08
C VAL A 95 -2.64 -4.19 -0.15
N VAL A 96 -3.22 -4.56 0.99
CA VAL A 96 -4.65 -4.82 1.11
C VAL A 96 -5.24 -3.73 1.98
N LEU A 97 -6.18 -2.96 1.42
CA LEU A 97 -6.82 -1.84 2.11
C LEU A 97 -8.21 -2.27 2.54
N ARG A 98 -8.52 -2.06 3.81
CA ARG A 98 -9.87 -2.34 4.32
C ARG A 98 -10.79 -1.19 3.93
N VAL A 99 -11.94 -1.52 3.36
CA VAL A 99 -12.93 -0.52 2.96
C VAL A 99 -14.29 -0.85 3.57
N ALA A 100 -15.13 0.18 3.69
CA ALA A 100 -16.41 0.05 4.36
C ALA A 100 -17.51 -0.49 3.47
N ASP A 101 -17.63 -0.01 2.26
CA ASP A 101 -18.73 -0.36 1.33
C ASP A 101 -18.07 -0.58 -0.02
N LEU A 102 -17.61 -1.79 -0.24
CA LEU A 102 -16.83 -2.08 -1.45
C LEU A 102 -17.62 -1.84 -2.73
N PRO A 103 -18.88 -2.29 -2.87
CA PRO A 103 -19.61 -2.01 -4.10
C PRO A 103 -19.74 -0.51 -4.43
N ALA A 104 -20.00 0.33 -3.42
CA ALA A 104 -20.11 1.77 -3.64
C ALA A 104 -18.75 2.36 -4.02
N PHE A 105 -17.68 1.90 -3.37
CA PHE A 105 -16.34 2.38 -3.67
C PHE A 105 -15.91 2.00 -5.09
N ILE A 106 -16.22 0.78 -5.52
CA ILE A 106 -15.94 0.34 -6.88
C ILE A 106 -16.61 1.28 -7.90
N GLU A 107 -17.87 1.64 -7.68
CA GLU A 107 -18.56 2.54 -8.59
C GLU A 107 -17.89 3.91 -8.66
N ALA A 108 -17.49 4.44 -7.51
CA ALA A 108 -16.79 5.73 -7.47
C ALA A 108 -15.47 5.67 -8.20
N LEU A 109 -14.70 4.59 -8.02
CA LEU A 109 -13.41 4.45 -8.66
C LEU A 109 -13.54 4.22 -10.18
N LYS A 110 -14.58 3.50 -10.60
CA LYS A 110 -14.87 3.35 -12.03
C LYS A 110 -15.17 4.70 -12.67
N LYS A 111 -15.96 5.54 -12.00
CA LYS A 111 -16.26 6.88 -12.51
C LYS A 111 -15.01 7.74 -12.58
N ALA A 112 -14.06 7.53 -11.68
CA ALA A 112 -12.79 8.24 -11.69
C ALA A 112 -11.81 7.67 -12.72
N GLY A 113 -12.16 6.60 -13.42
CA GLY A 113 -11.34 6.04 -14.50
C GLY A 113 -10.23 5.10 -14.05
N LEU A 114 -10.28 4.58 -12.83
CA LEU A 114 -9.26 3.65 -12.36
C LEU A 114 -9.35 2.32 -13.09
N ARG A 115 -8.21 1.66 -13.22
CA ARG A 115 -8.13 0.34 -13.85
C ARG A 115 -8.30 -0.75 -12.82
N PHE A 116 -9.04 -1.79 -13.19
CA PHE A 116 -9.32 -2.96 -12.36
C PHE A 116 -8.70 -4.19 -13.01
N ARG A 117 -8.16 -5.09 -12.19
CA ARG A 117 -7.62 -6.35 -12.69
C ARG A 117 -8.67 -7.45 -12.80
N ASN A 118 -9.74 -7.35 -12.01
CA ASN A 118 -10.76 -8.40 -11.95
C ASN A 118 -12.11 -7.80 -11.55
N ASP A 119 -13.10 -8.66 -11.45
CA ASP A 119 -14.40 -8.31 -10.88
C ASP A 119 -14.39 -8.61 -9.39
N MET A 120 -15.36 -8.06 -8.66
CA MET A 120 -15.46 -8.30 -7.23
C MET A 120 -15.68 -9.78 -6.93
N GLU A 121 -14.84 -10.32 -6.04
CA GLU A 121 -14.95 -11.71 -5.59
C GLU A 121 -15.51 -11.71 -4.18
N THR A 122 -16.41 -12.66 -3.91
CA THR A 122 -17.00 -12.82 -2.59
C THR A 122 -16.65 -14.20 -2.05
N GLY A 123 -16.14 -14.23 -0.83
CA GLY A 123 -15.77 -15.46 -0.16
C GLY A 123 -16.16 -15.41 1.31
N PRO A 124 -15.81 -16.46 2.08
CA PRO A 124 -16.15 -16.50 3.51
C PRO A 124 -15.57 -15.34 4.30
N GLY A 125 -14.39 -14.83 3.90
CA GLY A 125 -13.72 -13.75 4.62
C GLY A 125 -14.23 -12.37 4.28
N GLY A 126 -14.97 -12.21 3.19
CA GLY A 126 -15.49 -10.92 2.75
C GLY A 126 -15.49 -10.75 1.25
N LYS A 127 -15.42 -9.50 0.82
CA LYS A 127 -15.43 -9.14 -0.60
C LYS A 127 -14.11 -8.47 -0.95
N GLN A 128 -13.62 -8.72 -2.17
CA GLN A 128 -12.34 -8.15 -2.58
C GLN A 128 -12.30 -7.88 -4.08
N ILE A 129 -11.44 -6.95 -4.47
CA ILE A 129 -11.17 -6.64 -5.87
C ILE A 129 -9.77 -6.04 -5.96
N GLN A 130 -9.10 -6.21 -7.09
CA GLN A 130 -7.80 -5.60 -7.32
C GLN A 130 -7.92 -4.45 -8.30
N ILE A 131 -7.31 -3.33 -7.93
CA ILE A 131 -7.13 -2.18 -8.82
C ILE A 131 -5.65 -2.03 -9.13
N GLU A 132 -5.34 -1.16 -10.09
CA GLU A 132 -3.95 -0.85 -10.43
C GLU A 132 -3.67 0.63 -10.22
N ASP A 133 -2.46 0.92 -9.77
CA ASP A 133 -1.97 2.29 -9.75
C ASP A 133 -1.54 2.70 -11.17
N PRO A 134 -1.08 3.94 -11.40
CA PRO A 134 -0.70 4.37 -12.74
C PRO A 134 0.39 3.54 -13.42
N ASP A 135 1.18 2.81 -12.66
CA ASP A 135 2.27 1.97 -13.19
C ASP A 135 1.93 0.50 -13.27
N GLY A 136 0.67 0.14 -12.98
CA GLY A 136 0.23 -1.25 -12.99
C GLY A 136 0.51 -2.01 -11.71
N ASN A 137 0.90 -1.34 -10.64
CA ASN A 137 1.05 -1.99 -9.35
C ASN A 137 -0.31 -2.32 -8.77
N PRO A 138 -0.50 -3.54 -8.24
CA PRO A 138 -1.81 -3.93 -7.71
C PRO A 138 -2.05 -3.39 -6.31
N ILE A 139 -3.30 -3.03 -6.05
CA ILE A 139 -3.82 -2.73 -4.71
C ILE A 139 -5.09 -3.55 -4.56
N GLU A 140 -5.23 -4.24 -3.45
CA GLU A 140 -6.47 -4.95 -3.16
C GLU A 140 -7.34 -4.11 -2.24
N LEU A 141 -8.62 -4.02 -2.59
CA LEU A 141 -9.64 -3.40 -1.76
C LEU A 141 -10.45 -4.53 -1.13
N PHE A 142 -10.57 -4.52 0.17
CA PHE A 142 -11.14 -5.63 0.92
C PHE A 142 -12.17 -5.13 1.94
N GLU A 143 -13.37 -5.66 1.84
CA GLU A 143 -14.42 -5.42 2.84
C GLU A 143 -14.60 -6.70 3.63
N PRO A 144 -14.24 -6.72 4.94
CA PRO A 144 -14.37 -7.92 5.75
C PRO A 144 -15.81 -8.38 5.88
N ALA A 145 -16.01 -9.68 6.01
CA ALA A 145 -17.33 -10.25 6.33
C ALA A 145 -17.75 -9.78 7.72
N ARG A 146 -19.04 -9.65 7.91
CA ARG A 146 -19.60 -9.21 9.19
C ARG A 146 -19.86 -10.37 10.13
#